data_cef8e7aa8101b63c6ee5bd9409798e88
#
_entry.id   cef8e7aa8101b63c6ee5bd9409798e88
#
_cell.length_a   1.000
_cell.length_b   1.000
_cell.length_c   1.000
_cell.angle_alpha   90.00
_cell.angle_beta   90.00
_cell.angle_gamma   90.00
#
_symmetry.space_group_name_H-M   'P 1'
#
loop_
_entity.id
_entity.type
_entity.pdbx_description
1 polymer ?
#
loop_
_entity_poly.entity_id
_entity_poly.type
_entity_poly.pdbx_seq_one_letter_code
_entity_poly.pdbx_strand_id
1 'polypeptide(L)'
;FYQKILGCNLIATWRDGAHLLAGDLWICLSVDNHAMNAESKHYSHIAFSVIPDHFNQLKSCLLENNIPTWKENISEGESLYILDPDFHKLEIHYSSLSNRLTAMRDKPYQSQLIFKDIDVE
;
A
#
# COMPACT_ATOMS: atom_id res chain seq x y z
N PHE A 1 -0.39 10.87 -9.46
CA PHE A 1 -0.94 9.74 -8.71
C PHE A 1 -0.63 9.83 -7.22
N TYR A 2 0.63 9.83 -6.84
CA TYR A 2 1.00 9.80 -5.41
C TYR A 2 0.52 11.02 -4.63
N GLN A 3 0.58 12.21 -5.22
CA GLN A 3 0.12 13.44 -4.59
C GLN A 3 -1.42 13.57 -4.63
N LYS A 4 -2.00 13.47 -5.81
CA LYS A 4 -3.43 13.82 -6.02
C LYS A 4 -4.38 12.66 -5.70
N ILE A 5 -3.96 11.43 -5.90
CA ILE A 5 -4.79 10.24 -5.66
C ILE A 5 -4.52 9.68 -4.26
N LEU A 6 -3.26 9.40 -3.92
CA LEU A 6 -2.90 8.83 -2.62
C LEU A 6 -2.77 9.88 -1.51
N GLY A 7 -2.71 11.16 -1.83
CA GLY A 7 -2.65 12.22 -0.83
C GLY A 7 -1.28 12.41 -0.18
N CYS A 8 -0.20 11.94 -0.81
CA CYS A 8 1.15 12.18 -0.30
C CYS A 8 1.53 13.65 -0.41
N ASN A 9 2.32 14.13 0.55
CA ASN A 9 2.84 15.50 0.54
C ASN A 9 4.01 15.62 -0.42
N LEU A 10 3.89 16.46 -1.43
CA LEU A 10 5.00 16.76 -2.34
C LEU A 10 5.99 17.70 -1.65
N ILE A 11 7.25 17.27 -1.54
CA ILE A 11 8.30 18.02 -0.83
C ILE A 11 9.26 18.69 -1.82
N ALA A 12 9.70 17.98 -2.85
CA ALA A 12 10.65 18.52 -3.83
C ALA A 12 10.48 17.83 -5.17
N THR A 13 10.77 18.57 -6.24
CA THR A 13 10.82 18.03 -7.60
C THR A 13 12.09 18.49 -8.30
N TRP A 14 12.55 17.68 -9.23
CA TRP A 14 13.62 18.02 -10.18
C TRP A 14 13.31 17.31 -11.50
N ARG A 15 14.14 17.54 -12.52
CA ARG A 15 13.86 16.99 -13.86
C ARG A 15 13.57 15.49 -13.86
N ASP A 16 14.32 14.73 -13.09
CA ASP A 16 14.30 13.27 -13.14
C ASP A 16 13.66 12.62 -11.91
N GLY A 17 12.92 13.39 -11.10
CA GLY A 17 12.28 12.77 -9.94
C GLY A 17 11.53 13.71 -9.01
N ALA A 18 11.11 13.12 -7.89
CA ALA A 18 10.39 13.83 -6.83
C ALA A 18 10.61 13.16 -5.48
N HIS A 19 10.56 13.97 -4.42
CA HIS A 19 10.45 13.50 -3.04
C HIS A 19 9.07 13.81 -2.48
N LEU A 20 8.45 12.82 -1.87
CA LEU A 20 7.14 12.94 -1.23
C LEU A 20 7.18 12.32 0.16
N LEU A 21 6.22 12.69 0.99
CA LEU A 21 5.96 12.03 2.27
C LEU A 21 4.57 11.40 2.26
N ALA A 22 4.51 10.12 2.63
CA ALA A 22 3.29 9.41 2.98
C ALA A 22 3.30 9.27 4.52
N GLY A 23 2.65 10.23 5.24
CA GLY A 23 2.90 10.38 6.67
C GLY A 23 4.38 10.67 6.92
N ASP A 24 5.05 9.84 7.69
CA ASP A 24 6.49 9.96 7.95
C ASP A 24 7.37 9.18 6.96
N LEU A 25 6.76 8.42 6.06
CA LEU A 25 7.51 7.66 5.08
C LEU A 25 7.99 8.54 3.92
N TRP A 26 9.31 8.59 3.72
CA TRP A 26 9.90 9.25 2.58
C TRP A 26 9.81 8.36 1.34
N ILE A 27 9.16 8.86 0.30
CA ILE A 27 9.06 8.22 -1.01
C ILE A 27 9.92 9.02 -1.99
N CYS A 28 10.80 8.35 -2.70
CA CYS A 28 11.56 8.92 -3.80
C CYS A 28 11.08 8.30 -5.11
N LEU A 29 10.60 9.13 -6.02
CA LEU A 29 10.25 8.73 -7.38
C LEU A 29 11.38 9.17 -8.32
N SER A 30 11.88 8.25 -9.13
CA SER A 30 12.93 8.52 -10.12
C SER A 30 12.44 8.12 -11.51
N VAL A 31 12.73 8.95 -12.49
CA VAL A 31 12.42 8.64 -13.90
C VAL A 31 13.27 7.44 -14.33
N ASP A 32 12.62 6.46 -14.91
CA ASP A 32 13.26 5.30 -15.52
C ASP A 32 12.68 5.11 -16.92
N ASN A 33 13.51 5.29 -17.95
CA ASN A 33 13.11 5.14 -19.35
C ASN A 33 12.81 3.68 -19.72
N HIS A 34 13.17 2.74 -18.84
CA HIS A 34 12.89 1.32 -18.99
C HIS A 34 11.81 0.82 -18.04
N ALA A 35 11.04 1.75 -17.43
CA ALA A 35 9.93 1.39 -16.55
C ALA A 35 8.95 0.45 -17.23
N MET A 36 8.32 -0.42 -16.43
CA MET A 36 7.37 -1.40 -16.95
C MET A 36 6.19 -0.73 -17.65
N ASN A 37 5.71 -1.34 -18.71
CA ASN A 37 4.49 -0.94 -19.41
C ASN A 37 3.33 -1.91 -19.16
N ALA A 38 3.52 -2.87 -18.26
CA ALA A 38 2.52 -3.86 -17.89
C ALA A 38 2.77 -4.34 -16.45
N GLU A 39 1.77 -4.94 -15.83
CA GLU A 39 1.86 -5.53 -14.51
C GLU A 39 2.94 -6.62 -14.44
N SER A 40 3.79 -6.57 -13.40
CA SER A 40 4.79 -7.60 -13.15
C SER A 40 4.12 -8.92 -12.78
N LYS A 41 4.71 -10.03 -13.24
CA LYS A 41 4.29 -11.38 -12.83
C LYS A 41 4.69 -11.73 -11.39
N HIS A 42 5.60 -10.95 -10.79
CA HIS A 42 6.01 -11.16 -9.41
C HIS A 42 4.95 -10.67 -8.43
N TYR A 43 4.82 -11.36 -7.31
CA TYR A 43 3.87 -11.00 -6.26
C TYR A 43 4.33 -9.81 -5.41
N SER A 44 5.59 -9.41 -5.47
CA SER A 44 6.13 -8.30 -4.67
C SER A 44 5.28 -7.04 -4.78
N HIS A 45 4.99 -6.44 -3.63
CA HIS A 45 4.23 -5.19 -3.56
C HIS A 45 4.64 -4.37 -2.35
N ILE A 46 4.22 -3.12 -2.32
CA ILE A 46 4.43 -2.21 -1.19
C ILE A 46 3.08 -1.98 -0.53
N ALA A 47 3.01 -2.15 0.79
CA ALA A 47 1.81 -1.93 1.57
C ALA A 47 1.93 -0.64 2.40
N PHE A 48 0.92 0.21 2.30
CA PHE A 48 0.78 1.44 3.09
C PHE A 48 -0.35 1.27 4.09
N SER A 49 -0.11 1.66 5.33
CA SER A 49 -1.13 1.66 6.38
C SER A 49 -1.81 3.03 6.44
N VAL A 50 -3.11 3.03 6.60
CA VAL A 50 -3.93 4.23 6.78
C VAL A 50 -4.90 4.04 7.94
N ILE A 51 -5.40 5.13 8.51
CA ILE A 51 -6.48 5.05 9.51
C ILE A 51 -7.83 4.79 8.81
N PRO A 52 -8.83 4.21 9.51
CA PRO A 52 -10.11 3.82 8.89
C PRO A 52 -10.82 4.93 8.10
N ASP A 53 -10.86 6.15 8.62
CA ASP A 53 -11.52 7.27 7.94
C ASP A 53 -10.82 7.61 6.60
N HIS A 54 -9.49 7.61 6.60
CA HIS A 54 -8.72 7.82 5.37
C HIS A 54 -8.89 6.66 4.39
N PHE A 55 -9.04 5.44 4.88
CA PHE A 55 -9.28 4.28 4.01
C PHE A 55 -10.55 4.45 3.18
N ASN A 56 -11.66 4.85 3.81
CA ASN A 56 -12.94 5.03 3.13
C ASN A 56 -12.88 6.17 2.10
N GLN A 57 -12.25 7.29 2.45
CA GLN A 57 -12.05 8.42 1.54
C GLN A 57 -11.20 8.00 0.34
N LEU A 58 -10.12 7.28 0.59
CA LEU A 58 -9.23 6.80 -0.45
C LEU A 58 -9.91 5.78 -1.37
N LYS A 59 -10.68 4.87 -0.80
CA LYS A 59 -11.46 3.89 -1.57
C LYS A 59 -12.38 4.58 -2.57
N SER A 60 -13.11 5.62 -2.14
CA SER A 60 -13.97 6.41 -3.02
C SER A 60 -13.18 7.11 -4.12
N CYS A 61 -12.05 7.73 -3.76
CA CYS A 61 -11.17 8.40 -4.71
C CYS A 61 -10.62 7.44 -5.77
N LEU A 62 -10.20 6.25 -5.36
CA LEU A 62 -9.70 5.22 -6.27
C LEU A 62 -10.76 4.75 -7.25
N LEU A 63 -11.99 4.54 -6.77
CA LEU A 63 -13.12 4.16 -7.63
C LEU A 63 -13.48 5.28 -8.61
N GLU A 64 -13.58 6.53 -8.16
CA GLU A 64 -13.90 7.68 -9.01
C GLU A 64 -12.85 7.91 -10.12
N ASN A 65 -11.60 7.59 -9.86
CA ASN A 65 -10.51 7.74 -10.81
C ASN A 65 -10.21 6.46 -11.61
N ASN A 66 -11.02 5.42 -11.48
CA ASN A 66 -10.88 4.16 -12.20
C ASN A 66 -9.49 3.53 -12.03
N ILE A 67 -8.93 3.59 -10.82
CA ILE A 67 -7.61 3.01 -10.54
C ILE A 67 -7.71 1.49 -10.63
N PRO A 68 -6.86 0.83 -11.43
CA PRO A 68 -6.92 -0.62 -11.59
C PRO A 68 -6.47 -1.36 -10.34
N THR A 69 -7.08 -2.51 -10.11
CA THR A 69 -6.73 -3.43 -9.01
C THR A 69 -6.01 -4.65 -9.57
N TRP A 70 -5.15 -5.28 -8.75
CA TRP A 70 -4.42 -6.48 -9.15
C TRP A 70 -4.73 -7.71 -8.30
N LYS A 71 -5.50 -7.54 -7.22
CA LYS A 71 -5.89 -8.62 -6.32
C LYS A 71 -7.12 -8.22 -5.51
N GLU A 72 -7.92 -9.20 -5.09
CA GLU A 72 -8.99 -9.02 -4.11
C GLU A 72 -8.47 -9.32 -2.70
N ASN A 73 -9.03 -8.63 -1.69
CA ASN A 73 -8.65 -8.86 -0.30
C ASN A 73 -9.27 -10.15 0.23
N ILE A 74 -8.42 -11.06 0.71
CA ILE A 74 -8.80 -12.29 1.40
C ILE A 74 -8.17 -12.41 2.79
N SER A 75 -7.41 -11.38 3.21
CA SER A 75 -6.72 -11.37 4.49
C SER A 75 -7.55 -10.69 5.58
N GLU A 76 -7.09 -10.77 6.83
CA GLU A 76 -7.67 -10.03 7.95
C GLU A 76 -7.59 -8.52 7.68
N GLY A 77 -8.61 -7.78 8.13
CA GLY A 77 -8.71 -6.33 7.94
C GLY A 77 -9.17 -5.95 6.54
N GLU A 78 -9.16 -4.65 6.27
CA GLU A 78 -9.55 -4.09 4.99
C GLU A 78 -8.32 -3.71 4.18
N SER A 79 -8.24 -4.19 2.95
CA SER A 79 -7.15 -3.88 2.02
C SER A 79 -7.66 -3.61 0.62
N LEU A 80 -6.98 -2.71 -0.06
CA LEU A 80 -7.15 -2.43 -1.48
C LEU A 80 -5.82 -2.68 -2.19
N TYR A 81 -5.84 -3.49 -3.23
CA TYR A 81 -4.67 -3.87 -4.00
C TYR A 81 -4.72 -3.20 -5.36
N ILE A 82 -3.94 -2.13 -5.53
CA ILE A 82 -4.01 -1.22 -6.66
C ILE A 82 -2.70 -1.16 -7.44
N LEU A 83 -2.79 -0.65 -8.67
CA LEU A 83 -1.62 -0.37 -9.51
C LEU A 83 -1.40 1.13 -9.61
N ASP A 84 -0.14 1.56 -9.50
CA ASP A 84 0.22 2.92 -9.83
C ASP A 84 0.30 3.10 -11.36
N PRO A 85 0.54 4.33 -11.88
CA PRO A 85 0.62 4.56 -13.33
C PRO A 85 1.70 3.76 -14.07
N ASP A 86 2.73 3.30 -13.37
CA ASP A 86 3.82 2.49 -13.91
C ASP A 86 3.65 0.99 -13.59
N PHE A 87 2.44 0.58 -13.17
CA PHE A 87 2.08 -0.79 -12.83
C PHE A 87 2.80 -1.37 -11.62
N HIS A 88 3.29 -0.51 -10.70
CA HIS A 88 3.77 -0.98 -9.41
C HIS A 88 2.59 -1.47 -8.58
N LYS A 89 2.74 -2.65 -7.99
CA LYS A 89 1.73 -3.25 -7.11
C LYS A 89 1.78 -2.59 -5.75
N LEU A 90 0.67 -2.01 -5.34
CA LEU A 90 0.50 -1.36 -4.05
C LEU A 90 -0.65 -2.01 -3.28
N GLU A 91 -0.55 -1.95 -1.97
CA GLU A 91 -1.64 -2.28 -1.06
C GLU A 91 -1.89 -1.09 -0.14
N ILE A 92 -3.14 -0.75 0.07
CA ILE A 92 -3.56 0.25 1.06
C ILE A 92 -4.42 -0.49 2.07
N HIS A 93 -4.05 -0.44 3.35
CA HIS A 93 -4.83 -1.14 4.34
C HIS A 93 -4.97 -0.39 5.67
N TYR A 94 -6.02 -0.69 6.42
CA TYR A 94 -6.15 -0.26 7.80
C TYR A 94 -6.24 -1.49 8.72
N SER A 95 -5.14 -1.85 9.27
CA SER A 95 -4.99 -2.85 10.32
C SER A 95 -3.60 -2.62 10.91
N SER A 96 -3.25 -3.37 11.91
CA SER A 96 -1.93 -3.31 12.52
C SER A 96 -1.28 -4.69 12.49
N LEU A 97 0.05 -4.72 12.66
CA LEU A 97 0.74 -5.99 12.84
C LEU A 97 0.20 -6.74 14.06
N SER A 98 -0.12 -6.01 15.12
CA SER A 98 -0.72 -6.60 16.34
C SER A 98 -2.04 -7.31 16.02
N ASN A 99 -2.94 -6.67 15.28
CA ASN A 99 -4.19 -7.28 14.84
C ASN A 99 -3.95 -8.50 13.96
N ARG A 100 -2.97 -8.42 13.07
CA ARG A 100 -2.58 -9.55 12.21
C ARG A 100 -2.10 -10.74 13.05
N LEU A 101 -1.27 -10.50 14.05
CA LEU A 101 -0.79 -11.56 14.95
C LEU A 101 -1.94 -12.21 15.73
N THR A 102 -2.92 -11.41 16.18
CA THR A 102 -4.12 -11.92 16.84
C THR A 102 -4.90 -12.84 15.90
N ALA A 103 -5.15 -12.40 14.67
CA ALA A 103 -5.85 -13.21 13.67
C ALA A 103 -5.09 -14.51 13.34
N MET A 104 -3.76 -14.45 13.27
CA MET A 104 -2.91 -15.62 13.04
C MET A 104 -2.96 -16.61 14.20
N ARG A 105 -3.14 -16.16 15.45
CA ARG A 105 -3.32 -17.06 16.62
C ARG A 105 -4.68 -17.74 16.57
N ASP A 106 -5.72 -17.02 16.14
CA ASP A 106 -7.07 -17.58 16.04
C ASP A 106 -7.20 -18.59 14.91
N LYS A 107 -6.53 -18.33 13.79
CA LYS A 107 -6.49 -19.21 12.61
C LYS A 107 -5.05 -19.34 12.12
N PRO A 108 -4.26 -20.24 12.72
CA PRO A 108 -2.84 -20.38 12.39
C PRO A 108 -2.60 -20.80 10.94
N TYR A 109 -1.57 -20.22 10.33
CA TYR A 109 -1.04 -20.69 9.06
C TYR A 109 -0.29 -22.01 9.26
N GLN A 110 -0.16 -22.79 8.19
CA GLN A 110 0.62 -24.02 8.25
C GLN A 110 2.07 -23.73 8.67
N SER A 111 2.57 -24.47 9.65
CA SER A 111 3.94 -24.33 10.20
C SER A 111 4.24 -22.94 10.77
N GLN A 112 3.22 -22.24 11.24
CA GLN A 112 3.35 -20.89 11.81
C GLN A 112 4.20 -20.90 13.07
N LEU A 113 5.11 -19.91 13.17
CA LEU A 113 5.85 -19.56 14.39
C LEU A 113 5.75 -18.06 14.61
N ILE A 114 5.43 -17.65 15.83
CA ILE A 114 5.43 -16.24 16.24
C ILE A 114 6.57 -16.07 17.24
N PHE A 115 7.58 -15.26 16.90
CA PHE A 115 8.80 -15.10 17.70
C PHE A 115 8.69 -13.99 18.73
N LYS A 116 7.84 -12.99 18.51
CA LYS A 116 7.65 -11.86 19.43
C LYS A 116 6.21 -11.37 19.34
N ASP A 117 5.68 -10.94 20.50
CA ASP A 117 4.48 -10.14 20.53
C ASP A 117 4.80 -8.67 20.26
N ILE A 118 3.87 -8.00 19.61
CA ILE A 118 3.94 -6.57 19.37
C ILE A 118 2.82 -5.93 20.17
N ASP A 119 3.18 -5.04 21.08
CA ASP A 119 2.20 -4.29 21.85
C ASP A 119 1.44 -3.32 20.96
N VAL A 120 0.17 -3.15 21.21
CA VAL A 120 -0.68 -2.20 20.49
C VAL A 120 -0.38 -0.82 21.03
N GLU A 121 0.01 0.09 20.15
CA GLU A 121 0.12 1.51 20.50
C GLU A 121 -1.23 2.23 20.38
#